data_d9e18df4e98b227a7d8cb441fb45104a
#
_entry.id   d9e18df4e98b227a7d8cb441fb45104a
#
_cell.length_a   1.000
_cell.length_b   1.000
_cell.length_c   1.000
_cell.angle_alpha   90.00
_cell.angle_beta   90.00
_cell.angle_gamma   90.00
#
_symmetry.space_group_name_H-M   'P 1'
#
loop_
_entity.id
_entity.type
_entity.pdbx_description
1 polymer ?
#
loop_
_entity_poly.entity_id
_entity_poly.type
_entity_poly.pdbx_seq_one_letter_code
_entity_poly.pdbx_strand_id
1 'polypeptide(L)'
;FSQYIRLSNSKNGNCTCVTCGKVGHWKSGGIQAGHFMSRKHYSTRWDERNVKPQCVGCNMFKAGEQYKFSLYLGGKLSEELLQESKKVRKFTSDELEEMVVHYSNEVKRYS
;
A
#
# COMPACT_ATOMS: atom_id res chain seq x y z
N PHE A 1 5.78 1.51 7.47
CA PHE A 1 4.56 1.02 6.83
C PHE A 1 4.82 0.46 5.42
N SER A 2 5.54 1.19 4.57
CA SER A 2 5.88 0.71 3.22
C SER A 2 6.63 -0.62 3.23
N GLN A 3 7.62 -0.78 4.10
CA GLN A 3 8.32 -2.06 4.26
C GLN A 3 7.38 -3.18 4.65
N TYR A 4 6.47 -2.90 5.60
CA TYR A 4 5.49 -3.87 6.05
C TYR A 4 4.58 -4.33 4.90
N ILE A 5 4.07 -3.39 4.09
CA ILE A 5 3.22 -3.72 2.94
C ILE A 5 3.95 -4.65 1.97
N ARG A 6 5.20 -4.34 1.66
CA ARG A 6 6.00 -5.16 0.73
C ARG A 6 6.32 -6.54 1.32
N LEU A 7 6.76 -6.58 2.56
CA LEU A 7 7.11 -7.85 3.23
C LEU A 7 5.90 -8.75 3.46
N SER A 8 4.80 -8.19 3.97
CA SER A 8 3.59 -8.98 4.28
C SER A 8 2.91 -9.54 3.03
N ASN A 9 3.16 -8.92 1.87
CA ASN A 9 2.64 -9.39 0.59
C ASN A 9 3.70 -10.14 -0.22
N SER A 10 4.84 -10.48 0.38
CA SER A 10 5.90 -11.23 -0.30
C SER A 10 5.79 -12.73 -0.05
N LYS A 11 6.28 -13.51 -1.01
CA LYS A 11 6.45 -14.95 -0.87
C LYS A 11 7.91 -15.28 -1.24
N ASN A 12 8.63 -15.85 -0.30
CA ASN A 12 10.08 -16.12 -0.48
C ASN A 12 10.85 -14.85 -0.87
N GLY A 13 10.48 -13.71 -0.30
CA GLY A 13 11.13 -12.42 -0.58
C GLY A 13 10.67 -11.72 -1.85
N ASN A 14 9.76 -12.30 -2.62
CA ASN A 14 9.29 -11.72 -3.89
C ASN A 14 7.86 -11.23 -3.79
N CYS A 15 7.64 -10.02 -4.33
CA CYS A 15 6.32 -9.41 -4.46
C CYS A 15 5.87 -9.40 -5.91
N THR A 16 4.56 -9.44 -6.13
CA THR A 16 3.95 -9.28 -7.45
C THR A 16 3.26 -7.93 -7.51
N CYS A 17 3.56 -7.13 -8.53
CA CYS A 17 2.84 -5.88 -8.79
C CYS A 17 1.36 -6.19 -9.03
N VAL A 18 0.47 -5.57 -8.24
CA VAL A 18 -0.96 -5.86 -8.30
C VAL A 18 -1.63 -5.35 -9.58
N THR A 19 -0.97 -4.47 -10.34
CA THR A 19 -1.55 -3.87 -11.54
C THR A 19 -0.96 -4.36 -12.85
N CYS A 20 0.24 -4.95 -12.87
CA CYS A 20 0.82 -5.48 -14.11
C CYS A 20 1.38 -6.90 -13.98
N GLY A 21 1.49 -7.43 -12.77
CA GLY A 21 1.99 -8.79 -12.55
C GLY A 21 3.50 -8.94 -12.53
N LYS A 22 4.26 -7.84 -12.67
CA LYS A 22 5.71 -7.90 -12.58
C LYS A 22 6.13 -8.39 -11.19
N VAL A 23 7.07 -9.34 -11.15
CA VAL A 23 7.61 -9.87 -9.90
C VAL A 23 8.96 -9.22 -9.61
N GLY A 24 9.19 -8.86 -8.36
CA GLY A 24 10.46 -8.31 -7.90
C GLY A 24 10.68 -8.55 -6.43
N HIS A 25 11.94 -8.56 -6.00
CA HIS A 25 12.27 -8.68 -4.58
C HIS A 25 11.73 -7.46 -3.82
N TRP A 26 11.18 -7.68 -2.65
CA TRP A 26 10.53 -6.62 -1.86
C TRP A 26 11.43 -5.42 -1.56
N LYS A 27 12.76 -5.66 -1.46
CA LYS A 27 13.72 -4.61 -1.10
C LYS A 27 14.43 -4.01 -2.31
N SER A 28 14.81 -4.84 -3.30
CA SER A 28 15.70 -4.43 -4.39
C SER A 28 15.11 -4.60 -5.78
N GLY A 29 13.90 -5.10 -5.90
CA GLY A 29 13.30 -5.49 -7.18
C GLY A 29 12.46 -4.42 -7.87
N GLY A 30 12.56 -3.14 -7.44
CA GLY A 30 11.76 -2.06 -8.02
C GLY A 30 10.29 -2.13 -7.66
N ILE A 31 9.96 -2.71 -6.50
CA ILE A 31 8.61 -2.77 -5.96
C ILE A 31 8.44 -1.70 -4.89
N GLN A 32 7.33 -0.98 -4.96
CA GLN A 32 6.97 0.08 -4.02
C GLN A 32 5.62 -0.21 -3.38
N ALA A 33 5.27 0.53 -2.33
CA ALA A 33 3.93 0.50 -1.74
C ALA A 33 3.06 1.51 -2.50
N GLY A 34 2.17 1.00 -3.35
CA GLY A 34 1.28 1.84 -4.15
C GLY A 34 -0.05 2.08 -3.45
N HIS A 35 -0.53 3.32 -3.47
CA HIS A 35 -1.79 3.72 -2.87
C HIS A 35 -2.89 3.78 -3.91
N PHE A 36 -4.03 3.10 -3.65
CA PHE A 36 -5.21 3.22 -4.52
C PHE A 36 -5.83 4.61 -4.41
N MET A 37 -6.24 5.03 -3.21
CA MET A 37 -6.56 6.43 -2.92
C MET A 37 -5.25 7.13 -2.57
N SER A 38 -5.01 8.32 -3.13
CA SER A 38 -3.73 8.99 -3.03
C SER A 38 -3.32 9.30 -1.58
N ARG A 39 -2.02 9.47 -1.37
CA ARG A 39 -1.43 9.74 -0.05
C ARG A 39 -1.92 11.05 0.58
N LYS A 40 -2.55 11.93 -0.17
CA LYS A 40 -3.12 13.17 0.37
C LYS A 40 -4.35 12.93 1.25
N HIS A 41 -5.00 11.78 1.12
CA HIS A 41 -6.18 11.41 1.92
C HIS A 41 -5.73 10.68 3.18
N TYR A 42 -5.64 11.39 4.30
CA TYR A 42 -5.14 10.79 5.54
C TYR A 42 -5.98 9.64 6.06
N SER A 43 -7.30 9.64 5.80
CA SER A 43 -8.18 8.56 6.24
C SER A 43 -7.85 7.20 5.62
N THR A 44 -7.20 7.17 4.45
CA THR A 44 -6.83 5.93 3.75
C THR A 44 -5.33 5.76 3.59
N ARG A 45 -4.53 6.77 3.95
CA ARG A 45 -3.09 6.78 3.72
C ARG A 45 -2.36 5.57 4.31
N TRP A 46 -2.78 5.14 5.49
CA TRP A 46 -2.18 3.99 6.20
C TRP A 46 -3.17 2.84 6.41
N ASP A 47 -4.21 2.79 5.59
CA ASP A 47 -5.15 1.69 5.55
C ASP A 47 -4.54 0.57 4.69
N GLU A 48 -4.29 -0.59 5.30
CA GLU A 48 -3.64 -1.71 4.60
C GLU A 48 -4.42 -2.19 3.39
N ARG A 49 -5.74 -1.99 3.38
CA ARG A 49 -6.58 -2.36 2.23
C ARG A 49 -6.30 -1.47 1.02
N ASN A 50 -5.86 -0.22 1.28
CA ASN A 50 -5.62 0.81 0.26
C ASN A 50 -4.21 0.76 -0.33
N VAL A 51 -3.29 0.00 0.26
CA VAL A 51 -1.87 0.06 -0.09
C VAL A 51 -1.37 -1.34 -0.42
N LYS A 52 -0.85 -1.51 -1.63
CA LYS A 52 -0.42 -2.81 -2.15
C LYS A 52 0.90 -2.69 -2.91
N PRO A 53 1.64 -3.80 -3.09
CA PRO A 53 2.86 -3.76 -3.90
C PRO A 53 2.57 -3.35 -5.34
N GLN A 54 3.31 -2.38 -5.84
CA GLN A 54 3.29 -1.97 -7.24
C GLN A 54 4.72 -1.76 -7.73
N CYS A 55 4.99 -2.12 -8.97
CA CYS A 55 6.28 -1.81 -9.56
C CYS A 55 6.42 -0.30 -9.80
N VAL A 56 7.65 0.18 -9.90
CA VAL A 56 7.96 1.60 -10.14
C VAL A 56 7.22 2.12 -11.39
N GLY A 57 7.19 1.31 -12.46
CA GLY A 57 6.51 1.69 -13.70
C GLY A 57 5.04 2.02 -13.50
N CYS A 58 4.30 1.13 -12.81
CA CYS A 58 2.88 1.36 -12.55
C CYS A 58 2.66 2.47 -11.53
N ASN A 59 3.42 2.47 -10.44
CA ASN A 59 3.20 3.40 -9.33
C ASN A 59 3.56 4.84 -9.68
N MET A 60 4.70 5.04 -10.34
CA MET A 60 5.21 6.39 -10.62
C MET A 60 4.96 6.86 -12.05
N PHE A 61 5.26 6.02 -13.04
CA PHE A 61 5.20 6.46 -14.44
C PHE A 61 3.82 6.34 -15.07
N LYS A 62 2.96 5.51 -14.51
CA LYS A 62 1.57 5.32 -14.99
C LYS A 62 0.54 5.79 -13.96
N ALA A 63 0.93 6.75 -13.11
CA ALA A 63 0.07 7.39 -12.12
C ALA A 63 -0.72 6.39 -11.24
N GLY A 64 -0.09 5.24 -10.90
CA GLY A 64 -0.70 4.25 -10.02
C GLY A 64 -1.65 3.27 -10.71
N GLU A 65 -1.90 3.41 -12.01
CA GLU A 65 -2.78 2.50 -12.77
C GLU A 65 -4.13 2.29 -12.07
N GLN A 66 -4.83 3.36 -11.76
CA GLN A 66 -6.03 3.36 -10.90
C GLN A 66 -7.11 2.38 -11.34
N TYR A 67 -7.39 2.28 -12.65
CA TYR A 67 -8.40 1.36 -13.14
C TYR A 67 -8.01 -0.10 -12.86
N LYS A 68 -6.79 -0.48 -13.19
CA LYS A 68 -6.29 -1.83 -12.93
C LYS A 68 -6.21 -2.13 -11.45
N PHE A 69 -5.86 -1.13 -10.64
CA PHE A 69 -5.82 -1.28 -9.19
C PHE A 69 -7.24 -1.58 -8.65
N SER A 70 -8.25 -0.87 -9.16
CA SER A 70 -9.64 -1.10 -8.76
C SER A 70 -10.12 -2.50 -9.14
N LEU A 71 -9.68 -3.02 -10.29
CA LEU A 71 -9.99 -4.39 -10.69
C LEU A 71 -9.38 -5.41 -9.74
N TYR A 72 -8.15 -5.17 -9.29
CA TYR A 72 -7.46 -6.04 -8.33
C TYR A 72 -8.21 -6.07 -6.99
N LEU A 73 -8.60 -4.90 -6.48
CA LEU A 73 -9.30 -4.78 -5.21
C LEU A 73 -10.73 -5.30 -5.26
N GLY A 74 -11.37 -5.21 -6.42
CA GLY A 74 -12.78 -5.50 -6.59
C GLY A 74 -13.65 -4.26 -6.38
N GLY A 75 -14.85 -4.27 -6.97
CA GLY A 75 -15.73 -3.10 -6.96
C GLY A 75 -16.19 -2.68 -5.57
N LYS A 76 -16.51 -3.64 -4.72
CA LYS A 76 -16.98 -3.35 -3.35
C LYS A 76 -15.91 -2.64 -2.53
N LEU A 77 -14.70 -3.18 -2.47
CA LEU A 77 -13.62 -2.59 -1.69
C LEU A 77 -13.18 -1.26 -2.29
N SER A 78 -13.12 -1.16 -3.62
CA SER A 78 -12.79 0.10 -4.29
C SER A 78 -13.75 1.21 -3.91
N GLU A 79 -15.05 0.93 -3.88
CA GLU A 79 -16.07 1.90 -3.48
C GLU A 79 -15.96 2.26 -1.99
N GLU A 80 -15.73 1.27 -1.13
CA GLU A 80 -15.53 1.52 0.30
C GLU A 80 -14.34 2.44 0.55
N LEU A 81 -13.22 2.22 -0.14
CA LEU A 81 -12.04 3.05 -0.02
C LEU A 81 -12.26 4.46 -0.57
N LEU A 82 -13.01 4.58 -1.67
CA LEU A 82 -13.37 5.89 -2.22
C LEU A 82 -14.19 6.68 -1.20
N GLN A 83 -15.20 6.07 -0.58
CA GLN A 83 -16.01 6.74 0.45
C GLN A 83 -15.18 7.09 1.68
N GLU A 84 -14.32 6.17 2.13
CA GLU A 84 -13.44 6.40 3.27
C GLU A 84 -12.48 7.56 3.02
N SER A 85 -11.94 7.68 1.79
CA SER A 85 -11.00 8.75 1.43
C SER A 85 -11.60 10.15 1.56
N LYS A 86 -12.92 10.27 1.49
CA LYS A 86 -13.63 11.55 1.60
C LYS A 86 -13.77 12.02 3.03
N LYS A 87 -13.54 11.15 4.02
CA LYS A 87 -13.65 11.50 5.43
C LYS A 87 -12.45 12.33 5.87
N VAL A 88 -12.71 13.30 6.73
CA VAL A 88 -11.64 14.08 7.37
C VAL A 88 -11.05 13.27 8.50
N ARG A 89 -9.74 13.02 8.47
CA ARG A 89 -9.04 12.30 9.52
C ARG A 89 -7.75 13.04 9.87
N LYS A 90 -7.60 13.36 11.14
CA LYS A 90 -6.38 13.96 11.67
C LYS A 90 -5.72 12.98 12.63
N PHE A 91 -4.41 12.82 12.49
CA PHE A 91 -3.64 11.95 13.37
C PHE A 91 -2.85 12.82 14.35
N THR A 92 -2.90 12.46 15.62
CA THR A 92 -2.04 13.08 16.64
C THR A 92 -0.62 12.55 16.53
N SER A 93 0.34 13.27 17.11
CA SER A 93 1.74 12.79 17.18
C SER A 93 1.83 11.43 17.85
N ASP A 94 1.05 11.22 18.92
CA ASP A 94 1.04 9.94 19.63
C ASP A 94 0.52 8.81 18.77
N GLU A 95 -0.56 9.04 18.01
CA GLU A 95 -1.11 8.04 17.07
C GLU A 95 -0.08 7.67 16.00
N LEU A 96 0.65 8.65 15.45
CA LEU A 96 1.69 8.41 14.47
C LEU A 96 2.85 7.61 15.04
N GLU A 97 3.28 7.93 16.27
CA GLU A 97 4.33 7.18 16.97
C GLU A 97 3.90 5.73 17.22
N GLU A 98 2.66 5.52 17.66
CA GLU A 98 2.11 4.17 17.85
C GLU A 98 2.13 3.36 16.56
N MET A 99 1.79 3.98 15.41
CA MET A 99 1.87 3.33 14.11
C MET A 99 3.32 2.97 13.74
N VAL A 100 4.26 3.86 13.98
CA VAL A 100 5.69 3.59 13.73
C VAL A 100 6.15 2.38 14.53
N VAL A 101 5.82 2.32 15.82
CA VAL A 101 6.18 1.19 16.69
C VAL A 101 5.51 -0.08 16.20
N HIS A 102 4.23 -0.03 15.91
CA HIS A 102 3.47 -1.19 15.43
C HIS A 102 4.10 -1.79 14.16
N TYR A 103 4.30 -0.97 13.13
CA TYR A 103 4.83 -1.48 11.86
C TYR A 103 6.31 -1.84 11.93
N SER A 104 7.10 -1.18 12.78
CA SER A 104 8.48 -1.59 13.04
C SER A 104 8.52 -3.01 13.64
N ASN A 105 7.63 -3.30 14.58
CA ASN A 105 7.53 -4.63 15.17
C ASN A 105 7.03 -5.67 14.16
N GLU A 106 6.06 -5.31 13.31
CA GLU A 106 5.54 -6.19 12.28
C GLU A 106 6.63 -6.52 11.24
N VAL A 107 7.43 -5.54 10.84
CA VAL A 107 8.55 -5.77 9.92
C VAL A 107 9.54 -6.78 10.51
N LYS A 108 9.85 -6.68 11.81
CA LYS A 108 10.74 -7.64 12.50
C LYS A 108 10.19 -9.07 12.45
N ARG A 109 8.88 -9.23 12.49
CA ARG A 109 8.25 -10.56 12.41
C ARG A 109 8.49 -11.25 11.06
N TYR A 110 8.66 -10.47 9.99
CA TYR A 110 8.91 -11.00 8.65
C TYR A 110 10.40 -11.12 8.31
N SER A 111 11.27 -10.69 9.22
CA SER A 111 12.72 -10.70 9.00
C SER A 111 13.39 -12.00 9.58
#